data_90d7c4d5a61b0ef3851e1695553f4930
#
_entry.id   90d7c4d5a61b0ef3851e1695553f4930
#
_cell.length_a   1.000
_cell.length_b   1.000
_cell.length_c   1.000
_cell.angle_alpha   90.00
_cell.angle_beta   90.00
_cell.angle_gamma   90.00
#
_symmetry.space_group_name_H-M   'P 1'
#
loop_
_entity.id
_entity.type
_entity.pdbx_description
1 polymer ?
#
loop_
_entity_poly.entity_id
_entity_poly.type
_entity_poly.pdbx_seq_one_letter_code
_entity_poly.pdbx_strand_id
1 'polypeptide(L)'
;MRTLGPSGAKFGVIVVDDDLAVRTSLKFLLESEGFTVRSYATGAALLGAGELTSCGCLVVDQQMPGISGLDLIDLLRSRHYSGPAILITSDPNLSVRARARKASVPIVEKPLLGNALLQMIRDVADDWGS
;
A
#
# COMPACT_ATOMS: atom_id res chain seq x y z
N MET A 1 -11.58 -16.80 3.85
CA MET A 1 -10.49 -17.30 4.71
C MET A 1 -9.63 -16.11 5.16
N ARG A 2 -9.31 -16.07 6.44
CA ARG A 2 -8.43 -15.02 6.95
C ARG A 2 -6.97 -15.41 6.77
N THR A 3 -6.16 -14.43 6.44
CA THR A 3 -4.72 -14.60 6.30
C THR A 3 -4.05 -14.15 7.59
N LEU A 4 -3.32 -15.08 8.22
CA LEU A 4 -2.58 -14.80 9.44
C LEU A 4 -1.09 -14.98 9.18
N GLY A 5 -0.30 -14.05 9.70
CA GLY A 5 1.14 -14.11 9.62
C GLY A 5 1.77 -14.83 10.79
N PRO A 6 3.09 -14.63 10.98
CA PRO A 6 3.79 -15.21 12.11
C PRO A 6 3.11 -14.83 13.43
N SER A 7 3.10 -15.77 14.39
CA SER A 7 2.49 -15.57 15.70
C SER A 7 0.98 -15.34 15.66
N GLY A 8 0.30 -15.71 14.56
CA GLY A 8 -1.14 -15.58 14.44
C GLY A 8 -1.65 -14.15 14.21
N ALA A 9 -0.76 -13.19 13.97
CA ALA A 9 -1.16 -11.81 13.70
C ALA A 9 -1.84 -11.71 12.33
N LYS A 10 -2.84 -10.83 12.22
CA LYS A 10 -3.49 -10.55 10.96
C LYS A 10 -2.53 -9.78 10.05
N PHE A 11 -2.67 -10.03 8.74
CA PHE A 11 -1.91 -9.30 7.75
C PHE A 11 -2.34 -7.83 7.75
N GLY A 12 -1.38 -6.92 7.91
CA GLY A 12 -1.64 -5.49 7.98
C GLY A 12 -1.37 -4.79 6.65
N VAL A 13 -2.30 -3.93 6.27
CA VAL A 13 -2.17 -3.08 5.07
C VAL A 13 -2.17 -1.63 5.51
N ILE A 14 -1.24 -0.85 4.99
CA ILE A 14 -1.21 0.60 5.20
C ILE A 14 -1.57 1.26 3.88
N VAL A 15 -2.58 2.12 3.90
CA VAL A 15 -3.04 2.87 2.74
C VAL A 15 -2.68 4.34 2.93
N VAL A 16 -2.02 4.92 1.93
CA VAL A 16 -1.69 6.36 1.93
C VAL A 16 -2.30 6.98 0.68
N ASP A 17 -3.31 7.82 0.86
CA ASP A 17 -4.01 8.47 -0.23
C ASP A 17 -4.69 9.72 0.33
N ASP A 18 -4.55 10.85 -0.35
CA ASP A 18 -5.14 12.11 0.12
C ASP A 18 -6.65 12.19 -0.08
N ASP A 19 -7.24 11.25 -0.82
CA ASP A 19 -8.68 11.20 -1.06
C ASP A 19 -9.36 10.37 0.04
N LEU A 20 -10.18 11.04 0.86
CA LEU A 20 -10.90 10.38 1.95
C LEU A 20 -11.80 9.26 1.44
N ALA A 21 -12.46 9.46 0.29
CA ALA A 21 -13.36 8.43 -0.25
C ALA A 21 -12.58 7.16 -0.60
N VAL A 22 -11.38 7.30 -1.17
CA VAL A 22 -10.53 6.14 -1.48
C VAL A 22 -10.09 5.44 -0.20
N ARG A 23 -9.62 6.21 0.79
CA ARG A 23 -9.19 5.61 2.07
C ARG A 23 -10.32 4.84 2.74
N THR A 24 -11.51 5.45 2.79
CA THR A 24 -12.67 4.84 3.44
C THR A 24 -13.10 3.57 2.72
N SER A 25 -13.17 3.62 1.38
CA SER A 25 -13.59 2.47 0.57
C SER A 25 -12.60 1.31 0.69
N LEU A 26 -11.31 1.61 0.63
CA LEU A 26 -10.29 0.57 0.75
C LEU A 26 -10.27 -0.05 2.14
N LYS A 27 -10.40 0.77 3.17
CA LYS A 27 -10.45 0.26 4.54
C LYS A 27 -11.62 -0.69 4.72
N PHE A 28 -12.80 -0.30 4.26
CA PHE A 28 -13.99 -1.15 4.35
C PHE A 28 -13.79 -2.46 3.61
N LEU A 29 -13.34 -2.38 2.36
CA LEU A 29 -13.14 -3.58 1.54
C LEU A 29 -12.13 -4.53 2.17
N LEU A 30 -10.97 -4.00 2.55
CA LEU A 30 -9.88 -4.85 3.02
C LEU A 30 -10.18 -5.43 4.41
N GLU A 31 -10.83 -4.66 5.27
CA GLU A 31 -11.22 -5.19 6.58
C GLU A 31 -12.28 -6.28 6.44
N SER A 32 -13.18 -6.15 5.47
CA SER A 32 -14.17 -7.20 5.21
C SER A 32 -13.53 -8.50 4.70
N GLU A 33 -12.31 -8.41 4.16
CA GLU A 33 -11.55 -9.57 3.70
C GLU A 33 -10.63 -10.14 4.79
N GLY A 34 -10.67 -9.58 5.98
CA GLY A 34 -9.91 -10.10 7.12
C GLY A 34 -8.57 -9.43 7.38
N PHE A 35 -8.23 -8.39 6.62
CA PHE A 35 -6.98 -7.65 6.84
C PHE A 35 -7.17 -6.57 7.91
N THR A 36 -6.10 -6.19 8.60
CA THR A 36 -6.11 -4.97 9.39
C THR A 36 -5.65 -3.82 8.51
N VAL A 37 -6.25 -2.65 8.67
CA VAL A 37 -5.95 -1.52 7.80
C VAL A 37 -5.71 -0.27 8.62
N ARG A 38 -4.59 0.40 8.32
CA ARG A 38 -4.35 1.76 8.78
C ARG A 38 -4.26 2.66 7.56
N SER A 39 -4.79 3.86 7.66
CA SER A 39 -4.76 4.77 6.53
C SER A 39 -4.28 6.15 6.95
N TYR A 40 -3.60 6.82 6.03
CA TYR A 40 -3.02 8.14 6.24
C TYR A 40 -3.30 9.01 5.02
N ALA A 41 -3.55 10.30 5.25
CA ALA A 41 -3.86 11.23 4.17
C ALA A 41 -2.60 11.73 3.44
N THR A 42 -1.44 11.65 4.09
CA THR A 42 -0.18 12.15 3.52
C THR A 42 0.97 11.24 3.90
N GLY A 43 2.06 11.34 3.14
CA GLY A 43 3.30 10.65 3.51
C GLY A 43 3.84 11.13 4.84
N ALA A 44 3.74 12.43 5.12
CA ALA A 44 4.20 12.99 6.38
C ALA A 44 3.45 12.39 7.57
N ALA A 45 2.15 12.17 7.44
CA ALA A 45 1.36 11.55 8.51
C ALA A 45 1.83 10.12 8.80
N LEU A 46 2.12 9.34 7.74
CA LEU A 46 2.66 8.01 7.93
C LEU A 46 4.04 8.04 8.59
N LEU A 47 4.92 8.91 8.12
CA LEU A 47 6.27 9.03 8.67
C LEU A 47 6.23 9.45 10.14
N GLY A 48 5.29 10.32 10.50
CA GLY A 48 5.11 10.75 11.88
C GLY A 48 4.58 9.66 12.81
N ALA A 49 3.86 8.69 12.26
CA ALA A 49 3.36 7.56 13.04
C ALA A 49 4.47 6.58 13.42
N GLY A 50 5.55 6.52 12.62
CA GLY A 50 6.77 5.81 12.98
C GLY A 50 6.70 4.29 13.03
N GLU A 51 5.59 3.69 12.67
CA GLU A 51 5.35 2.29 12.98
C GLU A 51 5.04 1.49 11.71
N LEU A 52 6.00 0.67 11.28
CA LEU A 52 5.82 -0.20 10.12
C LEU A 52 6.04 -1.68 10.43
N THR A 53 6.29 -2.03 11.69
CA THR A 53 6.67 -3.41 12.04
C THR A 53 5.58 -4.42 11.75
N SER A 54 4.31 -4.01 11.79
CA SER A 54 3.19 -4.90 11.49
C SER A 54 2.65 -4.72 10.08
N CYS A 55 3.33 -3.94 9.24
CA CYS A 55 2.88 -3.71 7.87
C CYS A 55 3.28 -4.87 6.97
N GLY A 56 2.29 -5.52 6.39
CA GLY A 56 2.52 -6.57 5.40
C GLY A 56 2.53 -6.04 3.98
N CYS A 57 1.87 -4.92 3.71
CA CYS A 57 1.80 -4.34 2.37
C CYS A 57 1.47 -2.84 2.47
N LEU A 58 2.18 -2.04 1.65
CA LEU A 58 1.87 -0.62 1.48
C LEU A 58 1.07 -0.42 0.20
N VAL A 59 0.04 0.41 0.28
CA VAL A 59 -0.71 0.87 -0.89
C VAL A 59 -0.63 2.39 -0.90
N VAL A 60 0.01 2.96 -1.89
CA VAL A 60 0.36 4.39 -1.88
C VAL A 60 -0.08 5.06 -3.16
N ASP A 61 -0.79 6.18 -3.01
CA ASP A 61 -1.15 7.04 -4.14
C ASP A 61 0.09 7.81 -4.62
N GLN A 62 0.31 7.84 -5.93
CA GLN A 62 1.44 8.57 -6.49
C GLN A 62 1.28 10.07 -6.35
N GLN A 63 0.07 10.57 -6.55
CA GLN A 63 -0.18 12.01 -6.63
C GLN A 63 -0.74 12.54 -5.32
N MET A 64 0.16 12.99 -4.45
CA MET A 64 -0.19 13.52 -3.14
C MET A 64 0.54 14.83 -2.90
N PRO A 65 -0.04 15.75 -2.11
CA PRO A 65 0.70 16.94 -1.68
C PRO A 65 1.93 16.56 -0.87
N GLY A 66 3.00 17.31 -1.04
CA GLY A 66 4.25 17.07 -0.36
C GLY A 66 5.07 16.00 -1.05
N ILE A 67 5.18 14.82 -0.46
CA ILE A 67 5.98 13.73 -1.03
C ILE A 67 5.11 12.88 -1.95
N SER A 68 5.63 12.53 -3.13
CA SER A 68 4.93 11.61 -4.04
C SER A 68 4.98 10.18 -3.52
N GLY A 69 4.11 9.32 -4.08
CA GLY A 69 4.09 7.92 -3.66
C GLY A 69 5.42 7.20 -3.85
N LEU A 70 6.05 7.35 -5.01
CA LEU A 70 7.34 6.70 -5.26
C LEU A 70 8.44 7.23 -4.37
N ASP A 71 8.46 8.55 -4.11
CA ASP A 71 9.43 9.13 -3.18
C ASP A 71 9.22 8.60 -1.76
N LEU A 72 7.97 8.46 -1.35
CA LEU A 72 7.65 7.90 -0.02
C LEU A 72 8.13 6.46 0.08
N ILE A 73 7.87 5.64 -0.94
CA ILE A 73 8.31 4.25 -0.95
C ILE A 73 9.83 4.17 -0.85
N ASP A 74 10.54 4.98 -1.62
CA ASP A 74 12.00 5.02 -1.56
C ASP A 74 12.50 5.40 -0.17
N LEU A 75 11.87 6.39 0.43
CA LEU A 75 12.25 6.83 1.78
C LEU A 75 12.01 5.74 2.82
N LEU A 76 10.86 5.07 2.74
CA LEU A 76 10.56 3.99 3.69
C LEU A 76 11.53 2.82 3.52
N ARG A 77 11.90 2.49 2.29
CA ARG A 77 12.89 1.44 2.03
C ARG A 77 14.26 1.81 2.57
N SER A 78 14.62 3.09 2.51
CA SER A 78 15.87 3.56 3.13
C SER A 78 15.85 3.47 4.65
N ARG A 79 14.65 3.37 5.23
CA ARG A 79 14.44 3.22 6.67
C ARG A 79 14.10 1.78 7.05
N HIS A 80 14.61 0.83 6.26
CA HIS A 80 14.53 -0.61 6.52
C HIS A 80 13.15 -1.25 6.28
N TYR A 81 12.21 -0.58 5.62
CA TYR A 81 11.02 -1.26 5.17
C TYR A 81 11.36 -2.09 3.93
N SER A 82 11.34 -3.41 4.04
CA SER A 82 11.67 -4.30 2.93
C SER A 82 10.45 -4.99 2.34
N GLY A 83 9.26 -4.65 2.82
CA GLY A 83 8.04 -5.30 2.40
C GLY A 83 7.52 -4.82 1.04
N PRO A 84 6.44 -5.45 0.58
CA PRO A 84 5.80 -5.08 -0.67
C PRO A 84 5.18 -3.69 -0.64
N ALA A 85 5.17 -3.03 -1.80
CA ALA A 85 4.49 -1.77 -1.99
C ALA A 85 3.76 -1.80 -3.32
N ILE A 86 2.57 -1.25 -3.36
CA ILE A 86 1.74 -1.12 -4.56
C ILE A 86 1.45 0.35 -4.75
N LEU A 87 1.67 0.84 -5.97
CA LEU A 87 1.38 2.24 -6.31
C LEU A 87 0.02 2.32 -6.98
N ILE A 88 -0.82 3.25 -6.52
CA ILE A 88 -2.06 3.55 -7.21
C ILE A 88 -1.95 4.96 -7.81
N THR A 89 -2.42 5.14 -9.03
CA THR A 89 -2.30 6.42 -9.72
C THR A 89 -3.33 6.54 -10.83
N SER A 90 -3.82 7.77 -11.04
CA SER A 90 -4.69 8.07 -12.18
C SER A 90 -3.88 8.46 -13.42
N ASP A 91 -2.58 8.65 -13.30
CA ASP A 91 -1.72 9.04 -14.42
C ASP A 91 -0.44 8.20 -14.41
N PRO A 92 -0.51 6.94 -14.87
CA PRO A 92 0.67 6.09 -14.93
C PRO A 92 1.48 6.38 -16.19
N ASN A 93 2.07 7.58 -16.27
CA ASN A 93 2.87 8.00 -17.41
C ASN A 93 4.16 7.18 -17.51
N LEU A 94 4.91 7.39 -18.60
CA LEU A 94 6.12 6.60 -18.85
C LEU A 94 7.17 6.73 -17.76
N SER A 95 7.35 7.93 -17.23
CA SER A 95 8.31 8.18 -16.17
C SER A 95 7.96 7.41 -14.89
N VAL A 96 6.69 7.47 -14.50
CA VAL A 96 6.20 6.74 -13.32
C VAL A 96 6.34 5.23 -13.52
N ARG A 97 5.95 4.73 -14.70
CA ARG A 97 6.05 3.29 -14.99
C ARG A 97 7.50 2.80 -14.96
N ALA A 98 8.42 3.57 -15.54
CA ALA A 98 9.83 3.19 -15.56
C ALA A 98 10.40 3.14 -14.14
N ARG A 99 10.10 4.15 -13.35
CA ARG A 99 10.59 4.23 -11.96
C ARG A 99 10.00 3.14 -11.09
N ALA A 100 8.70 2.88 -11.24
CA ALA A 100 8.03 1.81 -10.46
C ALA A 100 8.60 0.44 -10.82
N ARG A 101 8.82 0.18 -12.11
CA ARG A 101 9.41 -1.08 -12.55
C ARG A 101 10.81 -1.28 -11.94
N LYS A 102 11.63 -0.23 -11.97
CA LYS A 102 12.98 -0.30 -11.42
C LYS A 102 12.95 -0.58 -9.92
N ALA A 103 11.93 -0.06 -9.23
CA ALA A 103 11.76 -0.26 -7.79
C ALA A 103 11.01 -1.54 -7.44
N SER A 104 10.58 -2.31 -8.42
CA SER A 104 9.75 -3.51 -8.25
C SER A 104 8.43 -3.20 -7.55
N VAL A 105 7.78 -2.12 -7.96
CA VAL A 105 6.50 -1.67 -7.42
C VAL A 105 5.44 -1.82 -8.50
N PRO A 106 4.46 -2.72 -8.32
CA PRO A 106 3.37 -2.82 -9.28
C PRO A 106 2.46 -1.59 -9.19
N ILE A 107 1.83 -1.27 -10.32
CA ILE A 107 0.91 -0.13 -10.43
C ILE A 107 -0.50 -0.64 -10.66
N VAL A 108 -1.45 -0.06 -9.93
CA VAL A 108 -2.87 -0.22 -10.21
C VAL A 108 -3.42 1.14 -10.58
N GLU A 109 -4.06 1.23 -11.73
CA GLU A 109 -4.57 2.50 -12.24
C GLU A 109 -5.92 2.84 -11.62
N LYS A 110 -6.10 4.11 -11.21
CA LYS A 110 -7.38 4.62 -10.75
C LYS A 110 -8.27 4.93 -11.96
N PRO A 111 -9.59 4.82 -11.85
CA PRO A 111 -10.35 4.43 -10.66
C PRO A 111 -10.16 2.95 -10.33
N LEU A 112 -10.27 2.61 -9.04
CA LEU A 112 -10.02 1.25 -8.57
C LEU A 112 -11.26 0.37 -8.80
N LEU A 113 -11.52 0.09 -10.08
CA LEU A 113 -12.64 -0.75 -10.50
C LEU A 113 -12.19 -2.22 -10.53
N GLY A 114 -13.12 -3.10 -10.21
CA GLY A 114 -12.80 -4.52 -10.19
C GLY A 114 -11.99 -4.90 -8.95
N ASN A 115 -11.21 -5.98 -9.07
CA ASN A 115 -10.55 -6.56 -7.91
C ASN A 115 -9.02 -6.71 -8.06
N ALA A 116 -8.41 -5.97 -9.00
CA ALA A 116 -6.97 -6.11 -9.25
C ALA A 116 -6.14 -5.80 -8.00
N LEU A 117 -6.45 -4.71 -7.29
CA LEU A 117 -5.72 -4.33 -6.09
C LEU A 117 -5.91 -5.36 -5.00
N LEU A 118 -7.14 -5.79 -4.75
CA LEU A 118 -7.44 -6.79 -3.74
C LEU A 118 -6.68 -8.09 -4.03
N GLN A 119 -6.66 -8.52 -5.29
CA GLN A 119 -5.97 -9.74 -5.67
C GLN A 119 -4.46 -9.64 -5.44
N MET A 120 -3.85 -8.50 -5.76
CA MET A 120 -2.43 -8.27 -5.49
C MET A 120 -2.13 -8.37 -3.99
N ILE A 121 -2.99 -7.78 -3.15
CA ILE A 121 -2.80 -7.82 -1.70
C ILE A 121 -2.96 -9.25 -1.20
N ARG A 122 -3.93 -9.99 -1.71
CA ARG A 122 -4.11 -11.41 -1.36
C ARG A 122 -2.89 -12.24 -1.72
N ASP A 123 -2.33 -12.02 -2.90
CA ASP A 123 -1.16 -12.76 -3.35
C ASP A 123 0.03 -12.52 -2.42
N VAL A 124 0.24 -11.27 -2.02
CA VAL A 124 1.29 -10.91 -1.06
C VAL A 124 1.01 -11.55 0.30
N ALA A 125 -0.23 -11.50 0.75
CA ALA A 125 -0.62 -12.03 2.05
C ALA A 125 -0.46 -13.53 2.13
N ASP A 126 -0.68 -14.24 1.02
CA ASP A 126 -0.54 -15.70 0.98
C ASP A 126 0.92 -16.12 1.20
N ASP A 127 1.89 -15.29 0.84
CA ASP A 127 3.30 -15.56 1.08
C ASP A 127 3.78 -15.11 2.45
N TRP A 128 2.96 -14.31 3.16
CA TRP A 128 3.37 -13.72 4.43
C TRP A 128 3.40 -14.78 5.53
N GLY A 129 4.53 -14.89 6.17
CA GLY A 129 4.70 -15.86 7.26
C GLY A 129 5.09 -17.27 6.80
N SER A 130 5.35 -17.43 5.50
CA SER A 130 5.78 -18.71 4.92
C SER A 130 7.22 -19.05 5.25
#